data_c58d6935a9b80a7a983ea30758544f1e
#
_entry.id   c58d6935a9b80a7a983ea30758544f1e
#
_cell.length_a   1.000
_cell.length_b   1.000
_cell.length_c   1.000
_cell.angle_alpha   90.00
_cell.angle_beta   90.00
_cell.angle_gamma   90.00
#
_symmetry.space_group_name_H-M   'P 1'
#
loop_
_entity.id
_entity.type
_entity.pdbx_description
1 polymer ?
#
loop_
_entity_poly.entity_id
_entity_poly.type
_entity_poly.pdbx_seq_one_letter_code
_entity_poly.pdbx_strand_id
1 'polypeptide(L)'
;RSVVFVIITAYDKFNYAKEAVNLGVMEFLTKPVNKKVILEICSKAMEKVDSTRQKRSDDLRIREKLETVVPMIESGYINNILLQDDFQTYQDNYRELLDIREEYGYMIVAEFGDSTENGVLTNAVGASVKANKFYSTFREIAQGFFECLVGPIMGNRIVLLVPYRNSRESYEERVEVVTRTRNMVHKLESRIDSKFRCGIGRVKEMGSTMKESFKEAMIALRESTSHVIHIEDVPAAQKYDGEYPRDLERRYEKRVMDKDVAGALSCAEEFIRWMEKQPGVDLEDMRIKIL
;
A
#
# COMPACT_ATOMS: atom_id res chain seq x y z
N ARG A 1 -21.51 14.96 23.61
CA ARG A 1 -22.25 14.80 24.89
C ARG A 1 -23.49 13.99 24.61
N SER A 2 -23.71 12.84 25.26
CA SER A 2 -24.99 12.13 25.25
C SER A 2 -25.93 12.81 26.25
N VAL A 3 -27.08 13.25 25.78
CA VAL A 3 -28.12 13.87 26.59
C VAL A 3 -29.36 12.97 26.56
N VAL A 4 -29.98 12.78 27.68
CA VAL A 4 -31.22 12.01 27.82
C VAL A 4 -32.31 13.00 28.13
N PHE A 5 -33.42 12.93 27.40
CA PHE A 5 -34.59 13.80 27.59
C PHE A 5 -35.68 13.05 28.33
N VAL A 6 -36.22 13.69 29.35
CA VAL A 6 -37.43 13.27 30.07
C VAL A 6 -38.40 14.45 30.02
N ILE A 7 -39.63 14.19 29.59
CA ILE A 7 -40.68 15.22 29.51
C ILE A 7 -41.62 15.06 30.70
N ILE A 8 -41.88 16.18 31.41
CA ILE A 8 -42.86 16.25 32.47
C ILE A 8 -43.92 17.31 32.10
N THR A 9 -45.17 16.92 31.96
CA THR A 9 -46.23 17.79 31.46
C THR A 9 -47.50 17.67 32.30
N ALA A 10 -48.35 18.70 32.27
CA ALA A 10 -49.69 18.64 32.84
C ALA A 10 -50.76 18.08 31.88
N TYR A 11 -50.36 17.88 30.60
CA TYR A 11 -51.28 17.43 29.55
C TYR A 11 -51.19 15.93 29.36
N ASP A 12 -52.28 15.22 29.62
CA ASP A 12 -52.42 13.79 29.39
C ASP A 12 -53.09 13.54 28.03
N LYS A 13 -52.34 13.82 26.91
CA LYS A 13 -52.81 13.51 25.56
C LYS A 13 -51.94 12.44 24.96
N PHE A 14 -52.53 11.34 24.57
CA PHE A 14 -51.87 10.18 23.94
C PHE A 14 -50.96 10.57 22.73
N ASN A 15 -51.39 11.54 21.94
CA ASN A 15 -50.64 12.02 20.80
C ASN A 15 -49.27 12.63 21.19
N TYR A 16 -49.19 13.37 22.29
CA TYR A 16 -47.93 13.95 22.76
C TYR A 16 -46.96 12.89 23.27
N ALA A 17 -47.48 11.87 23.94
CA ALA A 17 -46.64 10.74 24.34
C ALA A 17 -46.07 9.98 23.14
N LYS A 18 -46.86 9.76 22.09
CA LYS A 18 -46.43 9.13 20.83
C LYS A 18 -45.37 9.97 20.09
N GLU A 19 -45.54 11.28 20.04
CA GLU A 19 -44.55 12.18 19.44
C GLU A 19 -43.25 12.20 20.26
N ALA A 20 -43.30 12.22 21.57
CA ALA A 20 -42.15 12.16 22.45
C ALA A 20 -41.32 10.90 22.22
N VAL A 21 -41.96 9.74 22.05
CA VAL A 21 -41.29 8.49 21.72
C VAL A 21 -40.60 8.58 20.36
N ASN A 22 -41.24 9.14 19.32
CA ASN A 22 -40.67 9.33 18.01
C ASN A 22 -39.46 10.28 18.00
N LEU A 23 -39.43 11.25 18.92
CA LEU A 23 -38.32 12.18 19.12
C LEU A 23 -37.19 11.60 20.00
N GLY A 24 -37.30 10.34 20.44
CA GLY A 24 -36.26 9.67 21.23
C GLY A 24 -36.22 10.13 22.70
N VAL A 25 -37.31 10.68 23.23
CA VAL A 25 -37.44 10.99 24.67
C VAL A 25 -37.43 9.68 25.44
N MET A 26 -36.65 9.62 26.52
CA MET A 26 -36.49 8.41 27.31
C MET A 26 -37.77 8.08 28.09
N GLU A 27 -38.43 9.10 28.65
CA GLU A 27 -39.64 8.93 29.46
C GLU A 27 -40.55 10.17 29.34
N PHE A 28 -41.85 9.94 29.41
CA PHE A 28 -42.89 10.97 29.38
C PHE A 28 -43.77 10.82 30.63
N LEU A 29 -43.88 11.87 31.44
CA LEU A 29 -44.60 11.87 32.71
C LEU A 29 -45.68 12.90 32.73
N THR A 30 -46.83 12.56 33.31
CA THR A 30 -47.92 13.50 33.58
C THR A 30 -47.91 13.93 35.05
N LYS A 31 -48.16 15.21 35.29
CA LYS A 31 -48.33 15.76 36.65
C LYS A 31 -49.67 15.32 37.23
N PRO A 32 -49.74 15.01 38.54
CA PRO A 32 -48.71 15.13 39.57
C PRO A 32 -47.70 13.97 39.57
N VAL A 33 -46.41 14.25 39.71
CA VAL A 33 -45.36 13.25 39.70
C VAL A 33 -44.90 12.92 41.11
N ASN A 34 -44.81 11.62 41.41
CA ASN A 34 -44.32 11.14 42.69
C ASN A 34 -42.79 11.19 42.74
N LYS A 35 -42.21 11.63 43.88
CA LYS A 35 -40.77 11.68 44.13
C LYS A 35 -40.09 10.33 43.83
N LYS A 36 -40.73 9.21 44.17
CA LYS A 36 -40.18 7.88 43.92
C LYS A 36 -40.01 7.60 42.42
N VAL A 37 -40.99 7.96 41.61
CA VAL A 37 -40.96 7.80 40.14
C VAL A 37 -39.87 8.66 39.52
N ILE A 38 -39.68 9.90 39.97
CA ILE A 38 -38.61 10.76 39.49
C ILE A 38 -37.24 10.14 39.79
N LEU A 39 -37.01 9.63 41.00
CA LEU A 39 -35.75 9.00 41.36
C LEU A 39 -35.48 7.75 40.54
N GLU A 40 -36.47 6.90 40.27
CA GLU A 40 -36.35 5.73 39.41
C GLU A 40 -35.95 6.12 37.96
N ILE A 41 -36.56 7.16 37.42
CA ILE A 41 -36.25 7.65 36.07
C ILE A 41 -34.86 8.27 36.02
N CYS A 42 -34.48 9.05 37.02
CA CYS A 42 -33.12 9.58 37.12
C CYS A 42 -32.09 8.46 37.19
N SER A 43 -32.35 7.40 37.97
CA SER A 43 -31.44 6.22 37.99
C SER A 43 -31.32 5.57 36.63
N LYS A 44 -32.46 5.30 35.95
CA LYS A 44 -32.46 4.75 34.59
C LYS A 44 -31.71 5.66 33.57
N ALA A 45 -31.90 6.98 33.69
CA ALA A 45 -31.25 7.95 32.85
C ALA A 45 -29.72 7.92 33.07
N MET A 46 -29.26 7.85 34.31
CA MET A 46 -27.85 7.72 34.65
C MET A 46 -27.26 6.42 34.09
N GLU A 47 -27.92 5.29 34.32
CA GLU A 47 -27.49 3.99 33.78
C GLU A 47 -27.37 4.02 32.24
N LYS A 48 -28.35 4.63 31.55
CA LYS A 48 -28.32 4.78 30.09
C LYS A 48 -27.17 5.67 29.63
N VAL A 49 -26.89 6.78 30.30
CA VAL A 49 -25.77 7.67 30.00
C VAL A 49 -24.45 6.95 30.25
N ASP A 50 -24.30 6.25 31.36
CA ASP A 50 -23.08 5.55 31.73
C ASP A 50 -22.81 4.36 30.79
N SER A 51 -23.84 3.57 30.43
CA SER A 51 -23.69 2.49 29.44
C SER A 51 -23.28 3.02 28.05
N THR A 52 -23.85 4.18 27.64
CA THR A 52 -23.46 4.81 26.35
C THR A 52 -22.03 5.34 26.39
N ARG A 53 -21.61 5.91 27.52
CA ARG A 53 -20.23 6.34 27.72
C ARG A 53 -19.26 5.18 27.71
N GLN A 54 -19.61 4.08 28.39
CA GLN A 54 -18.80 2.88 28.44
C GLN A 54 -18.61 2.30 27.03
N LYS A 55 -19.69 2.07 26.29
CA LYS A 55 -19.62 1.58 24.90
C LYS A 55 -18.71 2.45 24.04
N ARG A 56 -18.85 3.76 24.12
CA ARG A 56 -18.01 4.69 23.36
C ARG A 56 -16.53 4.64 23.77
N SER A 57 -16.25 4.46 25.05
CA SER A 57 -14.89 4.27 25.55
C SER A 57 -14.29 2.96 25.07
N ASP A 58 -15.09 1.88 25.08
CA ASP A 58 -14.65 0.57 24.60
C ASP A 58 -14.41 0.58 23.10
N ASP A 59 -15.27 1.24 22.30
CA ASP A 59 -15.09 1.42 20.85
C ASP A 59 -13.79 2.19 20.55
N LEU A 60 -13.52 3.27 21.28
CA LEU A 60 -12.27 4.04 21.13
C LEU A 60 -11.05 3.18 21.47
N ARG A 61 -11.10 2.43 22.57
CA ARG A 61 -10.01 1.54 22.97
C ARG A 61 -9.77 0.42 21.97
N ILE A 62 -10.82 -0.10 21.35
CA ILE A 62 -10.70 -1.09 20.27
C ILE A 62 -10.03 -0.46 19.06
N ARG A 63 -10.45 0.74 18.64
CA ARG A 63 -9.83 1.47 17.53
C ARG A 63 -8.34 1.75 17.77
N GLU A 64 -7.98 2.26 18.95
CA GLU A 64 -6.57 2.51 19.31
C GLU A 64 -5.72 1.22 19.24
N LYS A 65 -6.29 0.10 19.69
CA LYS A 65 -5.60 -1.19 19.57
C LYS A 65 -5.44 -1.62 18.12
N LEU A 66 -6.47 -1.47 17.29
CA LEU A 66 -6.41 -1.81 15.87
C LEU A 66 -5.40 -0.93 15.13
N GLU A 67 -5.32 0.36 15.41
CA GLU A 67 -4.33 1.27 14.84
C GLU A 67 -2.88 0.85 15.13
N THR A 68 -2.65 0.10 16.20
CA THR A 68 -1.34 -0.43 16.57
C THR A 68 -1.10 -1.84 16.01
N VAL A 69 -2.11 -2.70 16.06
CA VAL A 69 -1.98 -4.12 15.72
C VAL A 69 -1.97 -4.34 14.20
N VAL A 70 -2.82 -3.63 13.46
CA VAL A 70 -2.88 -3.77 11.99
C VAL A 70 -1.53 -3.52 11.34
N PRO A 71 -0.79 -2.43 11.64
CA PRO A 71 0.55 -2.23 11.08
C PRO A 71 1.55 -3.36 11.39
N MET A 72 1.44 -3.97 12.58
CA MET A 72 2.28 -5.10 12.95
C MET A 72 1.96 -6.35 12.10
N ILE A 73 0.67 -6.61 11.86
CA ILE A 73 0.23 -7.74 11.02
C ILE A 73 0.67 -7.52 9.57
N GLU A 74 0.48 -6.31 9.00
CA GLU A 74 0.93 -5.98 7.65
C GLU A 74 2.44 -6.13 7.49
N SER A 75 3.20 -5.58 8.44
CA SER A 75 4.66 -5.72 8.47
C SER A 75 5.09 -7.18 8.57
N GLY A 76 4.40 -7.97 9.39
CA GLY A 76 4.64 -9.41 9.52
C GLY A 76 4.36 -10.15 8.22
N TYR A 77 3.25 -9.83 7.55
CA TYR A 77 2.89 -10.43 6.26
C TYR A 77 3.95 -10.16 5.18
N ILE A 78 4.33 -8.89 5.01
CA ILE A 78 5.37 -8.51 4.03
C ILE A 78 6.72 -9.14 4.37
N ASN A 79 7.13 -9.13 5.65
CA ASN A 79 8.37 -9.80 6.06
C ASN A 79 8.38 -11.30 5.74
N ASN A 80 7.26 -11.98 6.00
CA ASN A 80 7.16 -13.40 5.71
C ASN A 80 7.27 -13.68 4.21
N ILE A 81 6.61 -12.87 3.36
CA ILE A 81 6.76 -12.97 1.90
C ILE A 81 8.23 -12.79 1.48
N LEU A 82 8.93 -11.82 2.05
CA LEU A 82 10.28 -11.47 1.61
C LEU A 82 11.36 -12.41 2.14
N LEU A 83 11.20 -12.96 3.36
CA LEU A 83 12.26 -13.65 4.09
C LEU A 83 12.04 -15.15 4.21
N GLN A 84 10.80 -15.65 4.10
CA GLN A 84 10.50 -17.07 4.26
C GLN A 84 10.23 -17.72 2.89
N ASP A 85 10.85 -18.86 2.64
CA ASP A 85 10.65 -19.63 1.41
C ASP A 85 9.39 -20.53 1.49
N ASP A 86 8.89 -20.83 2.69
CA ASP A 86 7.77 -21.76 2.95
C ASP A 86 6.54 -21.02 3.56
N PHE A 87 6.22 -19.86 2.99
CA PHE A 87 5.18 -18.98 3.53
C PHE A 87 3.74 -19.48 3.32
N GLN A 88 3.50 -20.46 2.45
CA GLN A 88 2.15 -20.91 2.05
C GLN A 88 1.27 -21.33 3.24
N THR A 89 1.84 -21.91 4.30
CA THR A 89 1.07 -22.43 5.45
C THR A 89 0.31 -21.35 6.23
N TYR A 90 0.78 -20.12 6.24
CA TYR A 90 0.19 -19.01 7.01
C TYR A 90 -0.45 -17.91 6.14
N GLN A 91 -0.32 -18.02 4.82
CA GLN A 91 -0.78 -17.00 3.89
C GLN A 91 -2.28 -16.72 4.00
N ASP A 92 -3.09 -17.78 4.10
CA ASP A 92 -4.55 -17.67 4.16
C ASP A 92 -5.01 -16.93 5.41
N ASN A 93 -4.36 -17.17 6.56
CA ASN A 93 -4.67 -16.49 7.82
C ASN A 93 -4.37 -14.97 7.72
N TYR A 94 -3.26 -14.60 7.07
CA TYR A 94 -2.95 -13.17 6.86
C TYR A 94 -3.92 -12.52 5.89
N ARG A 95 -4.29 -13.20 4.80
CA ARG A 95 -5.26 -12.68 3.82
C ARG A 95 -6.63 -12.45 4.45
N GLU A 96 -7.09 -13.37 5.29
CA GLU A 96 -8.33 -13.23 6.04
C GLU A 96 -8.27 -12.07 7.04
N LEU A 97 -7.20 -11.97 7.83
CA LEU A 97 -7.02 -10.90 8.82
C LEU A 97 -6.90 -9.51 8.21
N LEU A 98 -6.35 -9.40 7.01
CA LEU A 98 -6.11 -8.15 6.29
C LEU A 98 -7.17 -7.86 5.21
N ASP A 99 -8.23 -8.70 5.09
CA ASP A 99 -9.29 -8.64 4.09
C ASP A 99 -8.75 -8.53 2.64
N ILE A 100 -7.67 -9.27 2.33
CA ILE A 100 -7.06 -9.30 1.00
C ILE A 100 -7.81 -10.33 0.15
N ARG A 101 -8.55 -9.86 -0.84
CA ARG A 101 -9.36 -10.68 -1.75
C ARG A 101 -8.70 -10.90 -3.11
N GLU A 102 -7.83 -10.00 -3.49
CA GLU A 102 -7.13 -10.02 -4.75
C GLU A 102 -6.16 -11.21 -4.83
N GLU A 103 -6.12 -11.85 -6.00
CA GLU A 103 -5.20 -12.97 -6.26
C GLU A 103 -3.82 -12.48 -6.73
N TYR A 104 -3.74 -11.23 -7.18
CA TYR A 104 -2.52 -10.62 -7.71
C TYR A 104 -2.17 -9.36 -6.94
N GLY A 105 -0.94 -8.89 -7.13
CA GLY A 105 -0.46 -7.65 -6.55
C GLY A 105 0.90 -7.27 -7.12
N TYR A 106 1.42 -6.13 -6.69
CA TYR A 106 2.77 -5.69 -7.01
C TYR A 106 3.41 -4.99 -5.82
N MET A 107 4.73 -4.93 -5.84
CA MET A 107 5.51 -4.27 -4.79
C MET A 107 5.99 -2.90 -5.26
N ILE A 108 5.87 -1.91 -4.38
CA ILE A 108 6.54 -0.62 -4.50
C ILE A 108 7.58 -0.55 -3.39
N VAL A 109 8.82 -0.26 -3.74
CA VAL A 109 9.88 0.00 -2.77
C VAL A 109 10.14 1.49 -2.73
N ALA A 110 9.85 2.13 -1.60
CA ALA A 110 10.16 3.51 -1.33
C ALA A 110 11.49 3.61 -0.58
N GLU A 111 12.51 4.13 -1.22
CA GLU A 111 13.82 4.43 -0.65
C GLU A 111 13.86 5.90 -0.21
N PHE A 112 14.44 6.19 0.94
CA PHE A 112 14.47 7.54 1.51
C PHE A 112 15.87 7.93 2.00
N GLY A 113 16.17 9.25 1.97
CA GLY A 113 17.45 9.82 2.37
C GLY A 113 17.36 11.33 2.63
N ASP A 114 18.44 11.94 3.11
CA ASP A 114 18.45 13.38 3.44
C ASP A 114 18.52 14.26 2.17
N SER A 115 19.27 13.84 1.15
CA SER A 115 19.41 14.56 -0.13
C SER A 115 19.67 13.60 -1.27
N THR A 116 19.63 14.11 -2.50
CA THR A 116 19.90 13.32 -3.70
C THR A 116 21.12 13.89 -4.42
N GLU A 117 22.17 13.07 -4.59
CA GLU A 117 23.34 13.39 -5.37
C GLU A 117 23.47 12.40 -6.54
N ASN A 118 23.53 12.90 -7.76
CA ASN A 118 23.58 12.09 -8.99
C ASN A 118 22.47 11.00 -9.07
N GLY A 119 21.27 11.31 -8.53
CA GLY A 119 20.15 10.37 -8.48
C GLY A 119 20.26 9.31 -7.38
N VAL A 120 21.26 9.36 -6.52
CA VAL A 120 21.44 8.46 -5.37
C VAL A 120 21.12 9.21 -4.09
N LEU A 121 20.37 8.58 -3.18
CA LEU A 121 20.05 9.15 -1.88
C LEU A 121 21.24 9.08 -0.94
N THR A 122 21.52 10.21 -0.28
CA THR A 122 22.62 10.33 0.69
C THR A 122 22.14 10.12 2.12
N ASN A 123 23.07 9.78 3.03
CA ASN A 123 22.84 9.60 4.45
C ASN A 123 21.74 8.58 4.79
N ALA A 124 21.73 7.42 4.13
CA ALA A 124 20.75 6.36 4.36
C ALA A 124 20.68 5.90 5.84
N VAL A 125 21.83 5.88 6.55
CA VAL A 125 21.88 5.49 7.97
C VAL A 125 21.23 6.55 8.88
N GLY A 126 21.54 7.82 8.67
CA GLY A 126 20.91 8.91 9.43
C GLY A 126 19.41 9.01 9.17
N ALA A 127 18.99 8.82 7.92
CA ALA A 127 17.59 8.79 7.54
C ALA A 127 16.85 7.62 8.18
N SER A 128 17.46 6.43 8.25
CA SER A 128 16.90 5.24 8.91
C SER A 128 16.57 5.50 10.40
N VAL A 129 17.43 6.22 11.11
CA VAL A 129 17.16 6.59 12.52
C VAL A 129 15.96 7.54 12.63
N LYS A 130 15.81 8.46 11.67
CA LYS A 130 14.66 9.39 11.63
C LYS A 130 13.36 8.71 11.20
N ALA A 131 13.44 7.58 10.50
CA ALA A 131 12.29 6.93 9.86
C ALA A 131 11.16 6.58 10.84
N ASN A 132 11.48 6.15 12.05
CA ASN A 132 10.49 5.87 13.08
C ASN A 132 9.60 7.08 13.42
N LYS A 133 10.10 8.31 13.26
CA LYS A 133 9.36 9.54 13.55
C LYS A 133 8.32 9.85 12.46
N PHE A 134 8.59 9.48 11.21
CA PHE A 134 7.69 9.79 10.10
C PHE A 134 6.92 8.57 9.59
N TYR A 135 7.17 7.36 10.10
CA TYR A 135 6.56 6.13 9.59
C TYR A 135 5.03 6.17 9.58
N SER A 136 4.40 6.69 10.64
CA SER A 136 2.95 6.87 10.69
C SER A 136 2.43 7.83 9.62
N THR A 137 3.14 8.94 9.40
CA THR A 137 2.80 9.92 8.34
C THR A 137 3.02 9.33 6.95
N PHE A 138 4.11 8.56 6.76
CA PHE A 138 4.35 7.83 5.51
C PHE A 138 3.21 6.87 5.20
N ARG A 139 2.81 6.07 6.20
CA ARG A 139 1.73 5.09 6.10
C ARG A 139 0.39 5.76 5.73
N GLU A 140 0.02 6.84 6.43
CA GLU A 140 -1.20 7.61 6.15
C GLU A 140 -1.22 8.12 4.71
N ILE A 141 -0.10 8.69 4.24
CA ILE A 141 0.01 9.20 2.88
C ILE A 141 -0.06 8.06 1.86
N ALA A 142 0.71 6.98 2.04
CA ALA A 142 0.73 5.85 1.13
C ALA A 142 -0.66 5.23 0.96
N GLN A 143 -1.37 5.01 2.06
CA GLN A 143 -2.74 4.48 2.06
C GLN A 143 -3.78 5.47 1.53
N GLY A 144 -3.48 6.76 1.51
CA GLY A 144 -4.29 7.77 0.83
C GLY A 144 -4.18 7.74 -0.71
N PHE A 145 -3.10 7.16 -1.24
CA PHE A 145 -2.89 7.00 -2.68
C PHE A 145 -3.20 5.59 -3.17
N PHE A 146 -2.95 4.57 -2.37
CA PHE A 146 -3.11 3.15 -2.72
C PHE A 146 -3.86 2.40 -1.63
N GLU A 147 -4.74 1.50 -2.01
CA GLU A 147 -5.19 0.43 -1.12
C GLU A 147 -4.03 -0.56 -0.94
N CYS A 148 -3.15 -0.32 0.02
CA CYS A 148 -1.91 -1.05 0.16
C CYS A 148 -1.61 -1.44 1.60
N LEU A 149 -0.83 -2.50 1.73
CA LEU A 149 -0.19 -2.87 2.99
C LEU A 149 1.17 -2.20 3.07
N VAL A 150 1.50 -1.67 4.24
CA VAL A 150 2.76 -0.98 4.46
C VAL A 150 3.67 -1.85 5.32
N GLY A 151 4.81 -2.25 4.74
CA GLY A 151 5.82 -3.06 5.39
C GLY A 151 6.65 -2.29 6.42
N PRO A 152 7.56 -2.98 7.12
CA PRO A 152 8.44 -2.37 8.08
C PRO A 152 9.51 -1.49 7.42
N ILE A 153 10.19 -0.71 8.24
CA ILE A 153 11.40 0.00 7.83
C ILE A 153 12.53 -1.03 7.70
N MET A 154 13.10 -1.14 6.51
CA MET A 154 14.22 -2.02 6.18
C MET A 154 15.43 -1.19 5.75
N GLY A 155 16.29 -0.83 6.70
CA GLY A 155 17.34 0.17 6.46
C GLY A 155 16.75 1.52 6.11
N ASN A 156 17.00 2.01 4.91
CA ASN A 156 16.42 3.25 4.39
C ASN A 156 15.27 3.00 3.39
N ARG A 157 14.54 1.88 3.53
CA ARG A 157 13.47 1.49 2.61
C ARG A 157 12.21 1.11 3.36
N ILE A 158 11.08 1.39 2.74
CA ILE A 158 9.75 0.91 3.16
C ILE A 158 9.12 0.24 1.95
N VAL A 159 8.54 -0.93 2.16
CA VAL A 159 7.92 -1.72 1.09
C VAL A 159 6.41 -1.58 1.18
N LEU A 160 5.76 -1.30 0.06
CA LEU A 160 4.32 -1.32 -0.09
C LEU A 160 3.94 -2.55 -0.91
N LEU A 161 2.97 -3.30 -0.44
CA LEU A 161 2.30 -4.36 -1.20
C LEU A 161 0.94 -3.81 -1.64
N VAL A 162 0.74 -3.70 -2.93
CA VAL A 162 -0.51 -3.20 -3.52
C VAL A 162 -1.27 -4.38 -4.13
N PRO A 163 -2.40 -4.80 -3.54
CA PRO A 163 -3.28 -5.79 -4.15
C PRO A 163 -3.81 -5.31 -5.51
N TYR A 164 -3.95 -6.22 -6.46
CA TYR A 164 -4.35 -5.92 -7.83
C TYR A 164 -5.28 -7.00 -8.39
N ARG A 165 -6.25 -6.59 -9.20
CA ARG A 165 -7.32 -7.52 -9.66
C ARG A 165 -6.91 -8.40 -10.82
N ASN A 166 -6.06 -7.89 -11.71
CA ASN A 166 -5.68 -8.55 -12.96
C ASN A 166 -4.30 -9.21 -12.84
N SER A 167 -4.06 -10.27 -13.59
CA SER A 167 -2.75 -10.96 -13.64
C SER A 167 -1.65 -10.14 -14.31
N ARG A 168 -2.03 -9.15 -15.10
CA ARG A 168 -1.12 -8.21 -15.80
C ARG A 168 -1.73 -6.82 -15.80
N GLU A 169 -0.88 -5.80 -15.84
CA GLU A 169 -1.23 -4.41 -16.07
C GLU A 169 -1.11 -4.05 -17.55
N SER A 170 -2.03 -3.26 -18.05
CA SER A 170 -1.91 -2.62 -19.36
C SER A 170 -0.90 -1.46 -19.31
N TYR A 171 -0.47 -0.99 -20.48
CA TYR A 171 0.37 0.20 -20.55
C TYR A 171 -0.27 1.44 -19.88
N GLU A 172 -1.56 1.63 -20.07
CA GLU A 172 -2.28 2.76 -19.50
C GLU A 172 -2.37 2.68 -17.97
N GLU A 173 -2.68 1.50 -17.43
CA GLU A 173 -2.70 1.24 -15.98
C GLU A 173 -1.31 1.45 -15.36
N ARG A 174 -0.25 1.00 -16.05
CA ARG A 174 1.14 1.24 -15.61
C ARG A 174 1.47 2.74 -15.54
N VAL A 175 1.12 3.50 -16.57
CA VAL A 175 1.31 4.96 -16.58
C VAL A 175 0.56 5.63 -15.42
N GLU A 176 -0.65 5.15 -15.13
CA GLU A 176 -1.44 5.62 -14.00
C GLU A 176 -0.75 5.32 -12.66
N VAL A 177 -0.27 4.08 -12.47
CA VAL A 177 0.45 3.67 -11.25
C VAL A 177 1.71 4.52 -11.04
N VAL A 178 2.52 4.73 -12.09
CA VAL A 178 3.71 5.58 -12.03
C VAL A 178 3.35 7.02 -11.68
N THR A 179 2.30 7.57 -12.29
CA THR A 179 1.82 8.94 -12.02
C THR A 179 1.32 9.08 -10.58
N ARG A 180 0.53 8.12 -10.10
CA ARG A 180 0.02 8.06 -8.73
C ARG A 180 1.16 7.96 -7.72
N THR A 181 2.18 7.16 -8.01
CA THR A 181 3.39 7.04 -7.18
C THR A 181 4.19 8.36 -7.15
N ARG A 182 4.32 9.07 -8.27
CA ARG A 182 4.95 10.41 -8.30
C ARG A 182 4.22 11.41 -7.41
N ASN A 183 2.89 11.42 -7.48
CA ASN A 183 2.08 12.30 -6.63
C ASN A 183 2.22 11.94 -5.14
N MET A 184 2.30 10.65 -4.82
CA MET A 184 2.60 10.17 -3.46
C MET A 184 3.97 10.67 -3.00
N VAL A 185 5.03 10.50 -3.79
CA VAL A 185 6.38 10.99 -3.48
C VAL A 185 6.38 12.50 -3.24
N HIS A 186 5.75 13.27 -4.11
CA HIS A 186 5.63 14.72 -3.92
C HIS A 186 4.92 15.09 -2.60
N LYS A 187 3.85 14.36 -2.26
CA LYS A 187 3.14 14.56 -1.00
C LYS A 187 3.99 14.17 0.21
N LEU A 188 4.75 13.08 0.13
CA LEU A 188 5.68 12.65 1.17
C LEU A 188 6.72 13.73 1.44
N GLU A 189 7.41 14.22 0.40
CA GLU A 189 8.43 15.27 0.51
C GLU A 189 7.88 16.62 0.99
N SER A 190 6.59 16.89 0.80
CA SER A 190 5.93 18.09 1.35
C SER A 190 5.63 18.02 2.85
N ARG A 191 5.60 16.82 3.42
CA ARG A 191 5.22 16.58 4.82
C ARG A 191 6.36 16.02 5.67
N ILE A 192 7.31 15.36 5.05
CA ILE A 192 8.44 14.67 5.69
C ILE A 192 9.72 15.33 5.20
N ASP A 193 10.58 15.72 6.12
CA ASP A 193 11.92 16.26 5.82
C ASP A 193 12.86 15.12 5.40
N SER A 194 12.62 14.59 4.21
CA SER A 194 13.39 13.50 3.59
C SER A 194 13.09 13.45 2.11
N LYS A 195 14.04 13.00 1.30
CA LYS A 195 13.86 12.73 -0.13
C LYS A 195 13.45 11.29 -0.33
N PHE A 196 12.62 11.05 -1.35
CA PHE A 196 12.10 9.72 -1.67
C PHE A 196 12.34 9.35 -3.12
N ARG A 197 12.62 8.06 -3.33
CA ARG A 197 12.64 7.42 -4.65
C ARG A 197 11.82 6.13 -4.57
N CYS A 198 11.07 5.82 -5.61
CA CYS A 198 10.24 4.63 -5.64
C CYS A 198 10.53 3.77 -6.86
N GLY A 199 10.78 2.49 -6.64
CA GLY A 199 10.81 1.46 -7.67
C GLY A 199 9.53 0.64 -7.63
N ILE A 200 9.01 0.24 -8.78
CA ILE A 200 7.76 -0.52 -8.92
C ILE A 200 8.06 -1.80 -9.67
N GLY A 201 7.71 -2.94 -9.09
CA GLY A 201 7.79 -4.26 -9.71
C GLY A 201 6.54 -4.59 -10.51
N ARG A 202 6.59 -5.66 -11.31
CA ARG A 202 5.45 -6.20 -12.06
C ARG A 202 4.40 -6.79 -11.15
N VAL A 203 3.19 -6.87 -11.67
CA VAL A 203 2.11 -7.65 -11.08
C VAL A 203 2.49 -9.13 -11.05
N LYS A 204 2.30 -9.77 -9.91
CA LYS A 204 2.55 -11.19 -9.65
C LYS A 204 1.38 -11.78 -8.87
N GLU A 205 1.28 -13.10 -8.86
CA GLU A 205 0.36 -13.80 -7.98
C GLU A 205 0.73 -13.57 -6.51
N MET A 206 -0.29 -13.38 -5.66
CA MET A 206 -0.07 -13.17 -4.22
C MET A 206 0.58 -14.40 -3.57
N GLY A 207 1.58 -14.17 -2.74
CA GLY A 207 2.32 -15.20 -2.03
C GLY A 207 3.81 -15.18 -2.36
N SER A 208 4.41 -16.35 -2.56
CA SER A 208 5.87 -16.51 -2.75
C SER A 208 6.41 -15.77 -3.97
N THR A 209 5.60 -15.62 -5.03
CA THR A 209 6.02 -14.91 -6.25
C THR A 209 6.12 -13.40 -6.07
N MET A 210 5.51 -12.83 -5.01
CA MET A 210 5.64 -11.41 -4.67
C MET A 210 7.10 -11.00 -4.36
N LYS A 211 7.94 -11.96 -3.94
CA LYS A 211 9.39 -11.77 -3.77
C LYS A 211 10.07 -11.37 -5.07
N GLU A 212 9.54 -11.82 -6.22
CA GLU A 212 10.05 -11.41 -7.55
C GLU A 212 9.68 -9.95 -7.84
N SER A 213 8.43 -9.55 -7.60
CA SER A 213 8.01 -8.15 -7.75
C SER A 213 8.85 -7.20 -6.89
N PHE A 214 9.18 -7.61 -5.66
CA PHE A 214 10.11 -6.86 -4.81
C PHE A 214 11.51 -6.75 -5.42
N LYS A 215 12.08 -7.85 -5.93
CA LYS A 215 13.39 -7.83 -6.60
C LYS A 215 13.38 -6.92 -7.82
N GLU A 216 12.33 -6.97 -8.63
CA GLU A 216 12.15 -6.10 -9.79
C GLU A 216 12.09 -4.61 -9.39
N ALA A 217 11.33 -4.27 -8.33
CA ALA A 217 11.27 -2.91 -7.79
C ALA A 217 12.65 -2.42 -7.31
N MET A 218 13.45 -3.30 -6.70
CA MET A 218 14.82 -3.01 -6.30
C MET A 218 15.77 -2.80 -7.50
N ILE A 219 15.63 -3.61 -8.56
CA ILE A 219 16.37 -3.43 -9.81
C ILE A 219 16.01 -2.07 -10.43
N ALA A 220 14.72 -1.74 -10.49
CA ALA A 220 14.26 -0.46 -11.03
C ALA A 220 14.90 0.73 -10.30
N LEU A 221 14.99 0.69 -8.97
CA LEU A 221 15.66 1.71 -8.16
C LEU A 221 17.17 1.80 -8.44
N ARG A 222 17.83 0.65 -8.61
CA ARG A 222 19.28 0.58 -8.85
C ARG A 222 19.65 1.13 -10.23
N GLU A 223 18.89 0.73 -11.25
CA GLU A 223 19.22 1.00 -12.66
C GLU A 223 18.73 2.37 -13.16
N SER A 224 18.01 3.11 -12.36
CA SER A 224 17.49 4.42 -12.76
C SER A 224 17.79 5.49 -11.73
N THR A 225 18.08 6.70 -12.22
CA THR A 225 18.19 7.92 -11.40
C THR A 225 16.86 8.66 -11.23
N SER A 226 15.80 8.17 -11.86
CA SER A 226 14.45 8.76 -11.75
C SER A 226 13.88 8.64 -10.34
N HIS A 227 13.08 9.61 -9.92
CA HIS A 227 12.42 9.56 -8.60
C HIS A 227 11.39 8.42 -8.50
N VAL A 228 10.73 8.08 -9.61
CA VAL A 228 9.79 6.96 -9.69
C VAL A 228 10.01 6.23 -11.01
N ILE A 229 10.19 4.93 -10.93
CA ILE A 229 10.42 4.08 -12.09
C ILE A 229 9.72 2.73 -11.92
N HIS A 230 9.07 2.28 -12.98
CA HIS A 230 8.55 0.92 -13.11
C HIS A 230 9.60 0.03 -13.77
N ILE A 231 9.69 -1.24 -13.39
CA ILE A 231 10.68 -2.19 -13.97
C ILE A 231 10.56 -2.30 -15.49
N GLU A 232 9.35 -2.20 -16.03
CA GLU A 232 9.13 -2.25 -17.49
C GLU A 232 9.72 -1.04 -18.23
N ASP A 233 9.90 0.08 -17.55
CA ASP A 233 10.46 1.31 -18.11
C ASP A 233 12.00 1.36 -17.98
N VAL A 234 12.61 0.37 -17.32
CA VAL A 234 14.07 0.21 -17.27
C VAL A 234 14.55 -0.35 -18.61
N PRO A 235 15.57 0.27 -19.27
CA PRO A 235 16.12 -0.24 -20.50
C PRO A 235 16.54 -1.71 -20.39
N ALA A 236 16.29 -2.51 -21.42
CA ALA A 236 16.56 -3.95 -21.42
C ALA A 236 18.04 -4.27 -21.06
N ALA A 237 18.98 -3.40 -21.49
CA ALA A 237 20.41 -3.51 -21.19
C ALA A 237 20.74 -3.50 -19.68
N GLN A 238 19.84 -2.96 -18.84
CA GLN A 238 20.04 -2.78 -17.40
C GLN A 238 19.23 -3.79 -16.56
N LYS A 239 18.32 -4.56 -17.17
CA LYS A 239 17.43 -5.50 -16.46
C LYS A 239 18.10 -6.83 -16.07
N TYR A 240 19.25 -7.13 -16.62
CA TYR A 240 19.88 -8.44 -16.47
C TYR A 240 21.07 -8.39 -15.51
N ASP A 241 21.07 -9.26 -14.52
CA ASP A 241 22.14 -9.42 -13.50
C ASP A 241 23.36 -10.20 -14.05
N GLY A 242 23.30 -10.62 -15.32
CA GLY A 242 24.38 -11.29 -16.05
C GLY A 242 25.10 -10.32 -16.99
N GLU A 243 26.25 -10.73 -17.48
CA GLU A 243 26.99 -9.99 -18.52
C GLU A 243 26.08 -9.74 -19.73
N TYR A 244 25.50 -8.52 -19.81
CA TYR A 244 24.76 -8.11 -20.99
C TYR A 244 25.70 -8.10 -22.20
N PRO A 245 25.33 -8.70 -23.35
CA PRO A 245 26.24 -8.90 -24.48
C PRO A 245 26.47 -7.61 -25.27
N ARG A 246 27.10 -6.61 -24.62
CA ARG A 246 27.43 -5.31 -25.24
C ARG A 246 28.25 -5.44 -26.52
N ASP A 247 29.08 -6.47 -26.60
CA ASP A 247 29.86 -6.73 -27.81
C ASP A 247 28.98 -7.20 -28.96
N LEU A 248 27.89 -7.90 -28.68
CA LEU A 248 26.90 -8.33 -29.67
C LEU A 248 26.11 -7.13 -30.19
N GLU A 249 25.70 -6.24 -29.29
CA GLU A 249 25.00 -4.99 -29.60
C GLU A 249 25.88 -4.10 -30.51
N ARG A 250 27.14 -3.88 -30.15
CA ARG A 250 28.10 -3.11 -30.98
C ARG A 250 28.35 -3.74 -32.34
N ARG A 251 28.41 -5.07 -32.41
CA ARG A 251 28.55 -5.79 -33.69
C ARG A 251 27.30 -5.58 -34.55
N TYR A 252 26.13 -5.66 -33.97
CA TYR A 252 24.86 -5.41 -34.64
C TYR A 252 24.80 -3.98 -35.20
N GLU A 253 25.04 -2.95 -34.38
CA GLU A 253 25.06 -1.55 -34.81
C GLU A 253 26.02 -1.32 -35.97
N LYS A 254 27.25 -1.86 -35.88
CA LYS A 254 28.24 -1.75 -36.95
C LYS A 254 27.75 -2.39 -38.24
N ARG A 255 27.16 -3.60 -38.21
CA ARG A 255 26.61 -4.29 -39.37
C ARG A 255 25.45 -3.52 -40.01
N VAL A 256 24.60 -2.91 -39.21
CA VAL A 256 23.53 -2.05 -39.72
C VAL A 256 24.09 -0.80 -40.40
N MET A 257 25.10 -0.14 -39.81
CA MET A 257 25.76 1.02 -40.42
C MET A 257 26.49 0.66 -41.74
N ASP A 258 27.12 -0.51 -41.78
CA ASP A 258 27.82 -1.04 -42.97
C ASP A 258 26.86 -1.59 -44.05
N LYS A 259 25.50 -1.54 -43.78
CA LYS A 259 24.45 -2.10 -44.63
C LYS A 259 24.58 -3.61 -44.88
N ASP A 260 25.27 -4.33 -44.02
CA ASP A 260 25.43 -5.77 -44.06
C ASP A 260 24.22 -6.45 -43.42
N VAL A 261 23.17 -6.65 -44.20
CA VAL A 261 21.90 -7.23 -43.77
C VAL A 261 22.07 -8.66 -43.22
N ALA A 262 22.91 -9.49 -43.88
CA ALA A 262 23.12 -10.87 -43.45
C ALA A 262 23.84 -10.94 -42.09
N GLY A 263 24.88 -10.11 -41.91
CA GLY A 263 25.59 -9.98 -40.64
C GLY A 263 24.76 -9.41 -39.52
N ALA A 264 23.88 -8.45 -39.83
CA ALA A 264 22.93 -7.89 -38.83
C ALA A 264 21.90 -8.93 -38.36
N LEU A 265 21.33 -9.70 -39.30
CA LEU A 265 20.40 -10.79 -38.96
C LEU A 265 21.08 -11.86 -38.10
N SER A 266 22.31 -12.27 -38.43
CA SER A 266 23.06 -13.24 -37.60
C SER A 266 23.29 -12.71 -36.17
N CYS A 267 23.64 -11.43 -36.01
CA CYS A 267 23.79 -10.84 -34.68
C CYS A 267 22.45 -10.76 -33.93
N ALA A 268 21.34 -10.47 -34.61
CA ALA A 268 20.01 -10.46 -34.02
C ALA A 268 19.58 -11.86 -33.54
N GLU A 269 19.87 -12.91 -34.34
CA GLU A 269 19.59 -14.29 -33.92
C GLU A 269 20.45 -14.73 -32.72
N GLU A 270 21.72 -14.32 -32.64
CA GLU A 270 22.54 -14.56 -31.44
C GLU A 270 21.98 -13.86 -30.21
N PHE A 271 21.46 -12.64 -30.39
CA PHE A 271 20.85 -11.86 -29.31
C PHE A 271 19.56 -12.52 -28.81
N ILE A 272 18.71 -13.01 -29.71
CA ILE A 272 17.51 -13.76 -29.39
C ILE A 272 17.86 -15.03 -28.60
N ARG A 273 18.83 -15.82 -29.07
CA ARG A 273 19.26 -17.02 -28.34
C ARG A 273 19.87 -16.74 -26.97
N TRP A 274 20.51 -15.59 -26.81
CA TRP A 274 20.99 -15.15 -25.50
C TRP A 274 19.83 -14.80 -24.58
N MET A 275 18.80 -14.07 -25.08
CA MET A 275 17.59 -13.74 -24.33
C MET A 275 16.80 -14.99 -23.90
N GLU A 276 16.65 -15.98 -24.80
CA GLU A 276 15.95 -17.25 -24.49
C GLU A 276 16.57 -18.02 -23.32
N LYS A 277 17.85 -17.82 -23.06
CA LYS A 277 18.58 -18.46 -21.95
C LYS A 277 18.40 -17.71 -20.61
N GLN A 278 17.82 -16.52 -20.63
CA GLN A 278 17.65 -15.75 -19.41
C GLN A 278 16.37 -16.17 -18.66
N PRO A 279 16.42 -16.38 -17.35
CA PRO A 279 15.23 -16.73 -16.58
C PRO A 279 14.24 -15.56 -16.55
N GLY A 280 12.98 -15.82 -16.86
CA GLY A 280 11.88 -14.86 -16.74
C GLY A 280 11.63 -13.96 -17.97
N VAL A 281 12.18 -14.29 -19.13
CA VAL A 281 11.89 -13.59 -20.40
C VAL A 281 10.69 -14.24 -21.09
N ASP A 282 9.60 -13.48 -21.29
CA ASP A 282 8.43 -13.93 -22.07
C ASP A 282 8.66 -13.68 -23.57
N LEU A 283 8.39 -14.67 -24.39
CA LEU A 283 8.55 -14.62 -25.85
C LEU A 283 7.67 -13.56 -26.54
N GLU A 284 6.52 -13.21 -25.95
CA GLU A 284 5.66 -12.13 -26.46
C GLU A 284 6.26 -10.74 -26.19
N ASP A 285 6.90 -10.53 -25.04
CA ASP A 285 7.64 -9.31 -24.74
C ASP A 285 8.82 -9.08 -25.67
N MET A 286 9.45 -10.16 -26.19
CA MET A 286 10.53 -10.08 -27.17
C MET A 286 10.06 -9.51 -28.52
N ARG A 287 8.87 -9.87 -28.98
CA ARG A 287 8.34 -9.41 -30.28
C ARG A 287 8.11 -7.91 -30.33
N ILE A 288 7.73 -7.30 -29.23
CA ILE A 288 7.42 -5.86 -29.11
C ILE A 288 8.71 -5.03 -29.04
N LYS A 289 9.82 -5.60 -28.54
CA LYS A 289 11.09 -4.87 -28.32
C LYS A 289 12.07 -4.93 -29.49
N ILE A 290 11.82 -5.76 -30.48
CA ILE A 290 12.65 -5.92 -31.68
C ILE A 290 12.11 -5.11 -32.88
N LEU A 291 10.89 -4.62 -32.80
CA LEU A 291 10.26 -3.70 -33.76
C LEU A 291 10.46 -2.25 -33.34
#